data_2543df5828b7c10597c3417fe594a674
#
_entry.id   2543df5828b7c10597c3417fe594a674
#
_cell.length_a   1.000
_cell.length_b   1.000
_cell.length_c   1.000
_cell.angle_alpha   90.00
_cell.angle_beta   90.00
_cell.angle_gamma   90.00
#
_symmetry.space_group_name_H-M   'P 1'
#
loop_
_entity.id
_entity.type
_entity.pdbx_description
1 polymer ?
#
loop_
_entity_poly.entity_id
_entity_poly.type
_entity_poly.pdbx_seq_one_letter_code
_entity_poly.pdbx_strand_id
1 'polypeptide(L)'
;MLRSEKKKVITKFATHPKDTGSPQVQVAILTERINKLQEHLLTHGKDNHSRKGLLEMVGKRRRHLNYLRLHDKKAYEELLGSLKLKAVSQATTARKTVKKGPKLTKGEKAAKTATKKVEKKAAKTEKKVAKKATKPAAKKVAKKK
;
A
#
# COMPACT_ATOMS: atom_id res chain seq x y z
N MET A 1 -7.91 -20.71 -11.12
CA MET A 1 -8.85 -21.60 -10.40
C MET A 1 -9.93 -22.05 -11.36
N LEU A 2 -10.02 -23.37 -11.61
CA LEU A 2 -11.02 -23.98 -12.49
C LEU A 2 -12.42 -23.95 -11.86
N ARG A 3 -13.46 -24.00 -12.69
CA ARG A 3 -14.87 -24.00 -12.22
C ARG A 3 -15.18 -25.19 -11.31
N SER A 4 -14.60 -26.36 -11.61
CA SER A 4 -14.73 -27.59 -10.81
C SER A 4 -14.13 -27.45 -9.40
N GLU A 5 -12.95 -26.88 -9.30
CA GLU A 5 -12.27 -26.61 -8.03
C GLU A 5 -13.07 -25.63 -7.17
N LYS A 6 -13.55 -24.55 -7.80
CA LYS A 6 -14.40 -23.57 -7.11
C LYS A 6 -15.65 -24.22 -6.51
N LYS A 7 -16.30 -25.12 -7.27
CA LYS A 7 -17.48 -25.87 -6.77
C LYS A 7 -17.13 -26.71 -5.54
N LYS A 8 -16.01 -27.46 -5.56
CA LYS A 8 -15.56 -28.27 -4.42
C LYS A 8 -15.34 -27.43 -3.16
N VAL A 9 -14.72 -26.25 -3.29
CA VAL A 9 -14.53 -25.33 -2.17
C VAL A 9 -15.86 -24.80 -1.63
N ILE A 10 -16.78 -24.42 -2.52
CA ILE A 10 -18.10 -23.94 -2.13
C ILE A 10 -18.84 -25.04 -1.33
N THR A 11 -18.92 -26.25 -1.86
CA THR A 11 -19.61 -27.38 -1.21
C THR A 11 -19.05 -27.69 0.19
N LYS A 12 -17.73 -27.53 0.37
CA LYS A 12 -17.05 -27.80 1.66
C LYS A 12 -17.36 -26.75 2.74
N PHE A 13 -17.57 -25.50 2.37
CA PHE A 13 -17.73 -24.38 3.30
C PHE A 13 -19.11 -23.72 3.25
N ALA A 14 -20.02 -24.25 2.45
CA ALA A 14 -21.39 -23.75 2.34
C ALA A 14 -22.18 -24.02 3.62
N THR A 15 -22.91 -23.03 4.08
CA THR A 15 -23.84 -23.15 5.22
C THR A 15 -25.19 -23.76 4.81
N HIS A 16 -25.54 -23.68 3.52
CA HIS A 16 -26.77 -24.25 2.96
C HIS A 16 -26.54 -24.67 1.48
N PRO A 17 -27.38 -25.53 0.91
CA PRO A 17 -27.14 -26.17 -0.42
C PRO A 17 -26.93 -25.20 -1.61
N LYS A 18 -27.49 -23.99 -1.53
CA LYS A 18 -27.36 -22.95 -2.57
C LYS A 18 -26.42 -21.80 -2.15
N ASP A 19 -25.65 -21.98 -1.09
CA ASP A 19 -24.77 -20.94 -0.60
C ASP A 19 -23.56 -20.76 -1.49
N THR A 20 -23.42 -19.57 -2.06
CA THR A 20 -22.26 -19.18 -2.86
C THR A 20 -21.66 -17.87 -2.40
N GLY A 21 -22.30 -17.20 -1.44
CA GLY A 21 -22.02 -15.82 -1.07
C GLY A 21 -21.67 -15.56 0.39
N SER A 22 -21.85 -16.56 1.27
CA SER A 22 -21.52 -16.39 2.68
C SER A 22 -20.06 -15.98 2.91
N PRO A 23 -19.78 -15.26 3.97
CA PRO A 23 -18.40 -14.84 4.27
C PRO A 23 -17.43 -16.02 4.39
N GLN A 24 -17.89 -17.18 4.92
CA GLN A 24 -17.10 -18.41 5.04
C GLN A 24 -16.66 -18.92 3.67
N VAL A 25 -17.60 -19.05 2.74
CA VAL A 25 -17.34 -19.49 1.37
C VAL A 25 -16.42 -18.50 0.65
N GLN A 26 -16.64 -17.20 0.83
CA GLN A 26 -15.80 -16.18 0.21
C GLN A 26 -14.35 -16.21 0.73
N VAL A 27 -14.15 -16.40 2.03
CA VAL A 27 -12.80 -16.56 2.61
C VAL A 27 -12.10 -17.80 2.06
N ALA A 28 -12.80 -18.92 1.95
CA ALA A 28 -12.25 -20.16 1.40
C ALA A 28 -11.82 -20.00 -0.08
N ILE A 29 -12.69 -19.43 -0.92
CA ILE A 29 -12.38 -19.15 -2.32
C ILE A 29 -11.18 -18.20 -2.47
N LEU A 30 -11.13 -17.13 -1.67
CA LEU A 30 -10.03 -16.18 -1.69
C LEU A 30 -8.72 -16.84 -1.25
N THR A 31 -8.75 -17.73 -0.27
CA THR A 31 -7.55 -18.44 0.20
C THR A 31 -6.96 -19.33 -0.90
N GLU A 32 -7.79 -20.12 -1.58
CA GLU A 32 -7.35 -20.93 -2.73
C GLU A 32 -6.78 -20.10 -3.88
N ARG A 33 -7.39 -18.96 -4.18
CA ARG A 33 -6.87 -18.04 -5.21
C ARG A 33 -5.52 -17.43 -4.81
N ILE A 34 -5.37 -17.05 -3.54
CA ILE A 34 -4.13 -16.50 -3.00
C ILE A 34 -3.03 -17.52 -3.11
N ASN A 35 -3.26 -18.79 -2.74
CA ASN A 35 -2.27 -19.85 -2.82
C ASN A 35 -1.78 -20.04 -4.26
N LYS A 36 -2.69 -20.18 -5.22
CA LYS A 36 -2.35 -20.31 -6.64
C LYS A 36 -1.57 -19.11 -7.19
N LEU A 37 -1.93 -17.91 -6.76
CA LEU A 37 -1.23 -16.70 -7.19
C LEU A 37 0.14 -16.57 -6.53
N GLN A 38 0.30 -17.07 -5.31
CA GLN A 38 1.61 -17.16 -4.66
C GLN A 38 2.54 -18.12 -5.41
N GLU A 39 2.05 -19.31 -5.81
CA GLU A 39 2.80 -20.26 -6.66
C GLU A 39 3.22 -19.61 -7.98
N HIS A 40 2.31 -18.91 -8.65
CA HIS A 40 2.64 -18.17 -9.87
C HIS A 40 3.75 -17.13 -9.63
N LEU A 41 3.69 -16.37 -8.53
CA LEU A 41 4.69 -15.35 -8.21
C LEU A 41 6.05 -15.91 -7.79
N LEU A 42 6.13 -17.17 -7.37
CA LEU A 42 7.43 -17.85 -7.14
C LEU A 42 8.17 -18.05 -8.47
N THR A 43 7.46 -18.39 -9.54
CA THR A 43 8.05 -18.56 -10.88
C THR A 43 8.20 -17.22 -11.62
N HIS A 44 7.25 -16.30 -11.44
CA HIS A 44 7.18 -15.01 -12.13
C HIS A 44 7.33 -13.83 -11.15
N GLY A 45 8.45 -13.73 -10.45
CA GLY A 45 8.69 -12.74 -9.40
C GLY A 45 8.65 -11.26 -9.85
N LYS A 46 8.75 -10.98 -11.17
CA LYS A 46 8.68 -9.61 -11.72
C LYS A 46 7.25 -9.18 -12.12
N ASP A 47 6.24 -10.04 -11.97
CA ASP A 47 4.84 -9.72 -12.32
C ASP A 47 4.20 -8.80 -11.28
N ASN A 48 4.28 -7.50 -11.52
CA ASN A 48 3.72 -6.48 -10.64
C ASN A 48 2.18 -6.44 -10.67
N HIS A 49 1.54 -6.83 -11.79
CA HIS A 49 0.08 -6.87 -11.89
C HIS A 49 -0.50 -7.97 -11.00
N SER A 50 0.06 -9.19 -11.07
CA SER A 50 -0.33 -10.28 -10.19
C SER A 50 -0.05 -9.97 -8.71
N ARG A 51 1.08 -9.30 -8.40
CA ARG A 51 1.39 -8.86 -7.04
C ARG A 51 0.36 -7.86 -6.49
N LYS A 52 -0.07 -6.90 -7.29
CA LYS A 52 -1.16 -5.97 -6.92
C LYS A 52 -2.47 -6.72 -6.69
N GLY A 53 -2.82 -7.66 -7.56
CA GLY A 53 -4.00 -8.52 -7.41
C GLY A 53 -3.95 -9.37 -6.13
N LEU A 54 -2.79 -9.93 -5.78
CA LEU A 54 -2.58 -10.67 -4.54
C LEU A 54 -2.89 -9.81 -3.31
N LEU A 55 -2.34 -8.60 -3.24
CA LEU A 55 -2.57 -7.67 -2.12
C LEU A 55 -4.05 -7.32 -1.98
N GLU A 56 -4.75 -7.11 -3.10
CA GLU A 56 -6.19 -6.84 -3.10
C GLU A 56 -7.00 -8.03 -2.55
N MET A 57 -6.69 -9.26 -2.97
CA MET A 57 -7.35 -10.48 -2.47
C MET A 57 -7.09 -10.72 -1.00
N VAL A 58 -5.87 -10.50 -0.52
CA VAL A 58 -5.53 -10.57 0.92
C VAL A 58 -6.32 -9.52 1.71
N GLY A 59 -6.45 -8.31 1.19
CA GLY A 59 -7.26 -7.25 1.79
C GLY A 59 -8.76 -7.60 1.86
N LYS A 60 -9.31 -8.21 0.80
CA LYS A 60 -10.70 -8.70 0.77
C LYS A 60 -10.91 -9.83 1.79
N ARG A 61 -10.01 -10.82 1.83
CA ARG A 61 -10.05 -11.91 2.80
C ARG A 61 -10.04 -11.40 4.24
N ARG A 62 -9.17 -10.44 4.56
CA ARG A 62 -9.11 -9.83 5.90
C ARG A 62 -10.43 -9.14 6.30
N ARG A 63 -11.09 -8.47 5.35
CA ARG A 63 -12.40 -7.82 5.60
C ARG A 63 -13.47 -8.84 5.96
N HIS A 64 -13.60 -9.93 5.20
CA HIS A 64 -14.55 -11.01 5.49
C HIS A 64 -14.26 -11.71 6.82
N LEU A 65 -12.98 -12.00 7.13
CA LEU A 65 -12.59 -12.57 8.42
C LEU A 65 -12.91 -11.63 9.59
N ASN A 66 -12.72 -10.34 9.44
CA ASN A 66 -13.06 -9.37 10.48
C ASN A 66 -14.58 -9.26 10.67
N TYR A 67 -15.35 -9.35 9.61
CA TYR A 67 -16.80 -9.41 9.67
C TYR A 67 -17.27 -10.64 10.47
N LEU A 68 -16.78 -11.84 10.13
CA LEU A 68 -17.10 -13.09 10.86
C LEU A 68 -16.73 -13.00 12.34
N ARG A 69 -15.56 -12.46 12.65
CA ARG A 69 -15.13 -12.29 14.04
C ARG A 69 -16.10 -11.45 14.88
N LEU A 70 -16.76 -10.46 14.26
CA LEU A 70 -17.72 -9.58 14.94
C LEU A 70 -19.12 -10.19 15.05
N HIS A 71 -19.54 -10.95 14.04
CA HIS A 71 -20.90 -11.48 13.95
C HIS A 71 -21.00 -12.94 14.42
N ASP A 72 -20.05 -13.80 14.02
CA ASP A 72 -20.08 -15.25 14.24
C ASP A 72 -18.73 -15.80 14.69
N LYS A 73 -18.43 -15.69 15.97
CA LYS A 73 -17.13 -16.14 16.52
C LYS A 73 -16.89 -17.63 16.33
N LYS A 74 -17.90 -18.49 16.48
CA LYS A 74 -17.77 -19.94 16.28
C LYS A 74 -17.36 -20.27 14.85
N ALA A 75 -18.09 -19.75 13.86
CA ALA A 75 -17.77 -19.93 12.44
C ALA A 75 -16.39 -19.37 12.09
N TYR A 76 -15.97 -18.28 12.72
CA TYR A 76 -14.64 -17.70 12.54
C TYR A 76 -13.52 -18.66 13.02
N GLU A 77 -13.65 -19.25 14.22
CA GLU A 77 -12.67 -20.17 14.81
C GLU A 77 -12.58 -21.48 14.01
N GLU A 78 -13.69 -22.07 13.62
CA GLU A 78 -13.77 -23.26 12.76
C GLU A 78 -13.10 -23.03 11.42
N LEU A 79 -13.32 -21.86 10.82
CA LEU A 79 -12.74 -21.48 9.53
C LEU A 79 -11.22 -21.28 9.63
N LEU A 80 -10.73 -20.67 10.71
CA LEU A 80 -9.29 -20.53 10.94
C LEU A 80 -8.61 -21.88 11.07
N GLY A 81 -9.22 -22.81 11.84
CA GLY A 81 -8.71 -24.18 11.98
C GLY A 81 -8.69 -24.94 10.68
N SER A 82 -9.79 -24.89 9.91
CA SER A 82 -9.93 -25.60 8.62
C SER A 82 -8.98 -25.12 7.55
N LEU A 83 -8.72 -23.81 7.48
CA LEU A 83 -7.84 -23.17 6.49
C LEU A 83 -6.42 -22.92 7.00
N LYS A 84 -6.11 -23.32 8.24
CA LYS A 84 -4.81 -23.08 8.92
C LYS A 84 -4.36 -21.60 8.82
N LEU A 85 -5.31 -20.69 8.99
CA LEU A 85 -5.04 -19.26 8.90
C LEU A 85 -4.68 -18.67 10.26
N LYS A 86 -3.79 -17.67 10.25
CA LYS A 86 -3.48 -16.90 11.45
C LYS A 86 -4.64 -15.96 11.79
N ALA A 87 -4.97 -15.88 13.07
CA ALA A 87 -6.00 -14.95 13.56
C ALA A 87 -5.70 -13.50 13.17
N VAL A 88 -6.75 -12.76 12.83
CA VAL A 88 -6.62 -11.33 12.48
C VAL A 88 -6.35 -10.54 13.75
N SER A 89 -5.15 -9.95 13.85
CA SER A 89 -4.80 -9.09 14.98
C SER A 89 -5.69 -7.84 15.03
N GLN A 90 -6.08 -7.43 16.24
CA GLN A 90 -6.93 -6.25 16.47
C GLN A 90 -6.23 -4.92 16.19
N ALA A 91 -4.93 -4.95 15.93
CA ALA A 91 -4.03 -3.80 15.93
C ALA A 91 -4.27 -2.72 14.87
N THR A 92 -5.39 -2.68 14.15
CA THR A 92 -5.50 -1.74 13.03
C THR A 92 -6.85 -1.06 12.84
N THR A 93 -7.76 -1.09 13.82
CA THR A 93 -8.94 -0.22 13.77
C THR A 93 -8.78 1.09 14.54
N ALA A 94 -7.71 1.26 15.30
CA ALA A 94 -7.27 2.58 15.64
C ALA A 94 -6.66 3.21 14.35
N ARG A 95 -7.50 3.66 13.42
CA ARG A 95 -7.14 4.84 12.65
C ARG A 95 -6.71 5.84 13.71
N LYS A 96 -5.40 6.02 13.91
CA LYS A 96 -4.90 7.27 14.48
C LYS A 96 -5.62 8.32 13.66
N THR A 97 -6.65 8.93 14.22
CA THR A 97 -7.14 10.19 13.70
C THR A 97 -5.90 11.04 13.67
N VAL A 98 -5.32 11.17 12.49
CA VAL A 98 -4.32 12.19 12.25
C VAL A 98 -5.07 13.45 12.64
N LYS A 99 -4.81 13.93 13.86
CA LYS A 99 -5.32 15.21 14.31
C LYS A 99 -4.92 16.13 13.18
N LYS A 100 -5.90 16.55 12.38
CA LYS A 100 -5.69 17.59 11.37
C LYS A 100 -4.99 18.68 12.14
N GLY A 101 -3.69 18.86 11.90
CA GLY A 101 -2.94 19.96 12.54
C GLY A 101 -3.73 21.25 12.33
N PRO A 102 -3.64 22.20 13.22
CA PRO A 102 -4.43 23.42 13.17
C PRO A 102 -4.37 23.95 11.74
N LYS A 103 -5.55 24.17 11.12
CA LYS A 103 -5.63 24.74 9.78
C LYS A 103 -4.92 26.07 9.82
N LEU A 104 -3.72 26.17 9.22
CA LEU A 104 -3.03 27.45 9.11
C LEU A 104 -3.98 28.44 8.44
N THR A 105 -4.21 29.56 9.11
CA THR A 105 -5.02 30.65 8.59
C THR A 105 -4.39 31.19 7.31
N LYS A 106 -5.20 31.82 6.45
CA LYS A 106 -4.77 32.32 5.14
C LYS A 106 -3.54 33.26 5.25
N GLY A 107 -3.37 33.97 6.38
CA GLY A 107 -2.25 34.83 6.68
C GLY A 107 -0.92 34.10 6.94
N GLU A 108 -0.96 32.98 7.67
CA GLU A 108 0.26 32.20 7.94
C GLU A 108 0.82 31.46 6.70
N LYS A 109 -0.05 31.11 5.75
CA LYS A 109 0.37 30.56 4.46
C LYS A 109 1.09 31.59 3.59
N ALA A 110 0.67 32.85 3.63
CA ALA A 110 1.31 33.94 2.91
C ALA A 110 2.70 34.27 3.50
N ALA A 111 2.84 34.28 4.83
CA ALA A 111 4.11 34.52 5.49
C ALA A 111 5.18 33.45 5.18
N LYS A 112 4.81 32.15 5.20
CA LYS A 112 5.73 31.04 4.88
C LYS A 112 6.14 30.98 3.41
N THR A 113 5.32 31.48 2.49
CA THR A 113 5.69 31.58 1.08
C THR A 113 6.58 32.79 0.79
N ALA A 114 6.44 33.88 1.54
CA ALA A 114 7.29 35.06 1.41
C ALA A 114 8.73 34.77 1.90
N THR A 115 8.92 34.15 3.06
CA THR A 115 10.23 33.78 3.59
C THR A 115 10.97 32.80 2.65
N LYS A 116 10.28 31.79 2.11
CA LYS A 116 10.89 30.82 1.19
C LYS A 116 11.28 31.42 -0.16
N LYS A 117 10.64 32.55 -0.56
CA LYS A 117 10.97 33.28 -1.79
C LYS A 117 12.19 34.21 -1.60
N VAL A 118 12.38 34.72 -0.39
CA VAL A 118 13.53 35.56 -0.03
C VAL A 118 14.81 34.70 0.11
N GLU A 119 14.75 33.57 0.78
CA GLU A 119 15.89 32.63 0.87
C GLU A 119 16.34 32.10 -0.51
N LYS A 120 15.38 31.80 -1.40
CA LYS A 120 15.73 31.35 -2.77
C LYS A 120 16.37 32.45 -3.62
N LYS A 121 16.07 33.74 -3.36
CA LYS A 121 16.74 34.87 -4.04
C LYS A 121 18.14 35.11 -3.48
N ALA A 122 18.35 35.00 -2.16
CA ALA A 122 19.66 35.14 -1.53
C ALA A 122 20.65 34.07 -2.02
N ALA A 123 20.23 32.78 -2.04
CA ALA A 123 21.06 31.67 -2.52
C ALA A 123 21.42 31.78 -4.03
N LYS A 124 20.59 32.46 -4.84
CA LYS A 124 20.85 32.65 -6.27
C LYS A 124 21.82 33.79 -6.55
N THR A 125 21.87 34.81 -5.67
CA THR A 125 22.86 35.93 -5.77
C THR A 125 24.22 35.49 -5.30
N GLU A 126 24.36 34.71 -4.25
CA GLU A 126 25.66 34.16 -3.79
C GLU A 126 26.31 33.25 -4.85
N LYS A 127 25.55 32.38 -5.51
CA LYS A 127 26.04 31.53 -6.60
C LYS A 127 26.48 32.33 -7.85
N LYS A 128 25.90 33.50 -8.06
CA LYS A 128 26.29 34.38 -9.21
C LYS A 128 27.58 35.16 -8.93
N VAL A 129 27.80 35.55 -7.65
CA VAL A 129 29.02 36.24 -7.23
C VAL A 129 30.21 35.26 -7.23
N ALA A 130 30.04 34.04 -6.71
CA ALA A 130 31.09 33.02 -6.70
C ALA A 130 31.52 32.60 -8.12
N LYS A 131 30.58 32.56 -9.08
CA LYS A 131 30.90 32.21 -10.49
C LYS A 131 31.59 33.34 -11.24
N LYS A 132 31.55 34.59 -10.75
CA LYS A 132 32.23 35.76 -11.36
C LYS A 132 33.65 35.93 -10.82
N ALA A 133 33.94 35.40 -9.62
CA ALA A 133 35.28 35.48 -8.99
C ALA A 133 36.27 34.42 -9.51
N THR A 134 35.81 33.37 -10.17
CA THR A 134 36.68 32.28 -10.64
C THR A 134 37.06 32.36 -12.13
N LYS A 135 36.83 33.52 -12.80
CA LYS A 135 37.10 33.66 -14.23
C LYS A 135 37.92 34.90 -14.62
N PRO A 136 39.15 35.11 -14.08
CA PRO A 136 40.19 35.65 -14.93
C PRO A 136 41.61 35.21 -14.55
N ALA A 137 42.12 34.10 -15.05
CA ALA A 137 43.57 33.87 -15.07
C ALA A 137 44.10 32.90 -16.15
N ALA A 138 43.24 32.36 -17.01
CA ALA A 138 43.66 31.32 -17.96
C ALA A 138 43.85 31.79 -19.41
N LYS A 139 43.91 33.10 -19.68
CA LYS A 139 43.99 33.60 -21.08
C LYS A 139 45.21 34.49 -21.40
N LYS A 140 46.29 34.41 -20.60
CA LYS A 140 47.50 35.22 -20.88
C LYS A 140 48.84 34.47 -21.05
N VAL A 141 48.85 33.14 -21.19
CA VAL A 141 50.10 32.37 -21.31
C VAL A 141 50.28 31.66 -22.67
N ALA A 142 49.37 31.78 -23.61
CA ALA A 142 49.50 31.10 -24.91
C ALA A 142 49.79 32.05 -26.08
N LYS A 143 50.63 33.11 -25.92
CA LYS A 143 51.07 33.93 -27.01
C LYS A 143 52.51 34.49 -26.80
N LYS A 144 53.45 33.57 -26.56
CA LYS A 144 54.89 33.84 -26.77
C LYS A 144 55.62 32.49 -26.84
N LYS A 145 55.64 31.88 -28.04
CA LYS A 145 56.73 31.15 -28.68
C LYS A 145 56.33 30.88 -30.12
#